data_7a7f1464c7c6095eee41403d035f8fdd
#
_entry.id   7a7f1464c7c6095eee41403d035f8fdd
#
_cell.length_a   1.000
_cell.length_b   1.000
_cell.length_c   1.000
_cell.angle_alpha   90.00
_cell.angle_beta   90.00
_cell.angle_gamma   90.00
#
_symmetry.space_group_name_H-M   'P 1'
#
loop_
_entity.id
_entity.type
_entity.pdbx_description
1 polymer ?
#
loop_
_entity_poly.entity_id
_entity_poly.type
_entity_poly.pdbx_seq_one_letter_code
_entity_poly.pdbx_strand_id
1 'polypeptide(L)'
;MLYQISNGTVSVGGELILSHIDFEIRGNEKIAVVGKNGAGKTTLLKLVAGELSLDRDDRREGAGIRRSRQLSVGMLSQQAFKDGSRTVEEELLEACPCRDTFERERFEYEREYDTLFTGFGFPKEDKKKRISQFSGGEQTKIALIRLLLEKPDILLLDEPTNHLDMETAGWLEQYMKHYKNAVVMVSHDRFFLDQAADVVYELSGKVLRRYPGNYTHYREEKLKQIQLQKKAYERQQEELARLEGLVERFKHKPNKAAFARAKRKTMEHMERVEKPQEDDAHIFTGEINPLLPGSKWVFNSEHLKIGYERPLLEITMRIRRGQKIALLGPNGAGKTTFLKTIAGFLPPLEGSYSLGNQTTIGYFDQHSGAIQSEQTVLEHFTAQFPALTEKEARSILGAYLFGGRDAQKKVSTLSGGEKARLVLAELLQSRPNFLILDEPTNHMDIRAKETLESAFCAYKGTILFVSHDRYFIRQVADA
;
A
#
# COMPACT_ATOMS: atom_id res chain seq x y z
N MET A 1 18.66 -23.02 7.88
CA MET A 1 18.42 -22.17 6.71
C MET A 1 17.55 -22.94 5.74
N LEU A 2 16.38 -22.41 5.37
CA LEU A 2 15.45 -23.05 4.42
C LEU A 2 15.77 -22.63 2.99
N TYR A 3 16.00 -21.32 2.78
CA TYR A 3 16.21 -20.76 1.45
C TYR A 3 17.19 -19.58 1.51
N GLN A 4 18.06 -19.45 0.52
CA GLN A 4 19.01 -18.35 0.42
C GLN A 4 19.26 -17.97 -1.03
N ILE A 5 19.21 -16.69 -1.33
CA ILE A 5 19.73 -16.07 -2.54
C ILE A 5 20.98 -15.30 -2.14
N SER A 6 22.08 -15.50 -2.85
CA SER A 6 23.32 -14.74 -2.67
C SER A 6 23.65 -14.01 -3.96
N ASN A 7 23.88 -12.71 -3.87
CA ASN A 7 24.28 -11.83 -4.99
C ASN A 7 23.41 -12.02 -6.27
N GLY A 8 22.09 -12.12 -6.07
CA GLY A 8 21.15 -12.45 -7.15
C GLY A 8 20.75 -11.24 -7.97
N THR A 9 20.69 -11.38 -9.30
CA THR A 9 20.21 -10.38 -10.24
C THR A 9 19.06 -10.95 -11.06
N VAL A 10 18.01 -10.17 -11.29
CA VAL A 10 16.82 -10.56 -12.04
C VAL A 10 16.40 -9.45 -12.97
N SER A 11 16.28 -9.79 -14.25
CA SER A 11 15.70 -8.93 -15.29
C SER A 11 14.38 -9.52 -15.80
N VAL A 12 13.41 -8.67 -16.07
CA VAL A 12 12.13 -9.05 -16.66
C VAL A 12 11.87 -8.20 -17.90
N GLY A 13 11.64 -8.85 -19.03
CA GLY A 13 11.43 -8.14 -20.31
C GLY A 13 12.60 -7.27 -20.76
N GLY A 14 13.83 -7.60 -20.33
CA GLY A 14 15.04 -6.82 -20.63
C GLY A 14 15.28 -5.65 -19.66
N GLU A 15 14.39 -5.41 -18.72
CA GLU A 15 14.59 -4.41 -17.68
C GLU A 15 15.13 -5.05 -16.40
N LEU A 16 16.20 -4.49 -15.84
CA LEU A 16 16.78 -4.91 -14.57
C LEU A 16 15.84 -4.52 -13.42
N ILE A 17 15.33 -5.49 -12.69
CA ILE A 17 14.40 -5.29 -11.58
C ILE A 17 15.09 -5.44 -10.22
N LEU A 18 15.88 -6.50 -10.04
CA LEU A 18 16.62 -6.78 -8.80
C LEU A 18 18.11 -6.84 -9.13
N SER A 19 18.95 -6.22 -8.31
CA SER A 19 20.39 -6.12 -8.55
C SER A 19 21.18 -6.50 -7.29
N HIS A 20 22.01 -7.55 -7.40
CA HIS A 20 22.90 -8.00 -6.34
C HIS A 20 22.21 -8.18 -5.00
N ILE A 21 21.04 -8.84 -5.00
CA ILE A 21 20.26 -9.04 -3.78
C ILE A 21 20.78 -10.22 -2.97
N ASP A 22 20.81 -10.03 -1.66
CA ASP A 22 20.99 -11.09 -0.67
C ASP A 22 19.69 -11.27 0.10
N PHE A 23 19.12 -12.46 0.06
CA PHE A 23 17.87 -12.80 0.72
C PHE A 23 17.94 -14.15 1.37
N GLU A 24 17.48 -14.27 2.62
CA GLU A 24 17.52 -15.52 3.36
C GLU A 24 16.25 -15.73 4.19
N ILE A 25 15.84 -17.01 4.28
CA ILE A 25 14.75 -17.47 5.12
C ILE A 25 15.30 -18.48 6.12
N ARG A 26 15.20 -18.16 7.40
CA ARG A 26 15.72 -18.98 8.49
C ARG A 26 14.59 -19.58 9.31
N GLY A 27 14.56 -20.92 9.41
CA GLY A 27 13.54 -21.60 10.23
C GLY A 27 12.13 -21.17 9.90
N ASN A 28 11.38 -20.73 10.89
CA ASN A 28 9.97 -20.31 10.80
C ASN A 28 9.79 -18.78 10.83
N GLU A 29 10.82 -18.01 10.41
CA GLU A 29 10.75 -16.54 10.37
C GLU A 29 9.55 -16.05 9.57
N LYS A 30 8.92 -14.98 10.08
CA LYS A 30 7.88 -14.22 9.38
C LYS A 30 8.52 -12.98 8.77
N ILE A 31 8.67 -12.98 7.48
CA ILE A 31 9.41 -11.96 6.72
C ILE A 31 8.41 -11.04 6.02
N ALA A 32 8.48 -9.74 6.30
CA ALA A 32 7.81 -8.71 5.54
C ALA A 32 8.73 -8.14 4.46
N VAL A 33 8.23 -8.01 3.23
CA VAL A 33 8.94 -7.31 2.15
C VAL A 33 8.23 -6.00 1.85
N VAL A 34 8.92 -4.89 2.08
CA VAL A 34 8.39 -3.53 1.89
C VAL A 34 9.14 -2.79 0.80
N GLY A 35 8.49 -1.80 0.18
CA GLY A 35 9.08 -0.99 -0.89
C GLY A 35 8.00 -0.32 -1.74
N LYS A 36 8.40 0.61 -2.60
CA LYS A 36 7.48 1.33 -3.51
C LYS A 36 6.76 0.37 -4.45
N ASN A 37 5.61 0.81 -4.99
CA ASN A 37 4.97 0.07 -6.07
C ASN A 37 5.90 0.00 -7.29
N GLY A 38 5.94 -1.16 -7.95
CA GLY A 38 6.87 -1.41 -9.06
C GLY A 38 8.34 -1.65 -8.65
N ALA A 39 8.69 -1.65 -7.37
CA ALA A 39 10.07 -1.90 -6.93
C ALA A 39 10.58 -3.33 -7.18
N GLY A 40 9.68 -4.30 -7.47
CA GLY A 40 10.05 -5.70 -7.70
C GLY A 40 9.69 -6.66 -6.56
N LYS A 41 8.80 -6.26 -5.63
CA LYS A 41 8.36 -7.10 -4.50
C LYS A 41 7.76 -8.44 -4.97
N THR A 42 6.78 -8.39 -5.88
CA THR A 42 6.17 -9.57 -6.51
C THR A 42 7.19 -10.38 -7.31
N THR A 43 8.17 -9.73 -7.95
CA THR A 43 9.28 -10.39 -8.66
C THR A 43 10.14 -11.22 -7.70
N LEU A 44 10.41 -10.69 -6.50
CA LEU A 44 11.12 -11.44 -5.45
C LEU A 44 10.31 -12.66 -5.00
N LEU A 45 9.00 -12.52 -4.77
CA LEU A 45 8.13 -13.66 -4.42
C LEU A 45 8.14 -14.73 -5.51
N LYS A 46 7.99 -14.34 -6.79
CA LYS A 46 8.06 -15.26 -7.93
C LYS A 46 9.41 -15.96 -8.08
N LEU A 47 10.50 -15.27 -7.74
CA LEU A 47 11.83 -15.88 -7.70
C LEU A 47 11.92 -16.93 -6.61
N VAL A 48 11.40 -16.67 -5.41
CA VAL A 48 11.36 -17.63 -4.29
C VAL A 48 10.43 -18.81 -4.62
N ALA A 49 9.30 -18.56 -5.29
CA ALA A 49 8.38 -19.60 -5.78
C ALA A 49 9.01 -20.50 -6.87
N GLY A 50 10.11 -20.06 -7.51
CA GLY A 50 10.74 -20.76 -8.62
C GLY A 50 10.08 -20.52 -9.98
N GLU A 51 9.18 -19.56 -10.08
CA GLU A 51 8.57 -19.11 -11.35
C GLU A 51 9.53 -18.27 -12.19
N LEU A 52 10.52 -17.65 -11.56
CA LEU A 52 11.60 -16.89 -12.19
C LEU A 52 12.95 -17.48 -11.79
N SER A 53 13.95 -17.25 -12.63
CA SER A 53 15.34 -17.64 -12.40
C SER A 53 16.25 -16.41 -12.34
N LEU A 54 17.42 -16.56 -11.70
CA LEU A 54 18.47 -15.55 -11.76
C LEU A 54 19.02 -15.41 -13.19
N ASP A 55 19.47 -14.21 -13.52
CA ASP A 55 20.10 -13.92 -14.80
C ASP A 55 21.38 -14.77 -14.98
N ARG A 56 21.62 -15.30 -16.20
CA ARG A 56 22.71 -16.24 -16.47
C ARG A 56 24.10 -15.61 -16.39
N ASP A 57 24.20 -14.31 -16.57
CA ASP A 57 25.48 -13.58 -16.55
C ASP A 57 26.07 -13.38 -15.14
N ASP A 58 25.27 -13.59 -14.10
CA ASP A 58 25.70 -13.53 -12.71
C ASP A 58 26.35 -14.83 -12.17
N ARG A 59 26.82 -15.70 -13.04
CA ARG A 59 27.70 -16.81 -12.68
C ARG A 59 29.11 -16.37 -12.22
N ARG A 60 29.25 -15.09 -11.87
CA ARG A 60 30.42 -14.62 -11.13
C ARG A 60 30.43 -15.30 -9.76
N GLU A 61 31.63 -15.55 -9.26
CA GLU A 61 31.86 -16.26 -7.99
C GLU A 61 30.88 -15.82 -6.87
N GLY A 62 30.01 -16.75 -6.43
CA GLY A 62 29.13 -16.56 -5.28
C GLY A 62 27.66 -16.31 -5.58
N ALA A 63 27.25 -16.02 -6.83
CA ALA A 63 25.82 -15.86 -7.15
C ALA A 63 25.11 -17.22 -7.21
N GLY A 64 23.92 -17.31 -6.56
CA GLY A 64 23.15 -18.54 -6.63
C GLY A 64 22.03 -18.65 -5.60
N ILE A 65 21.18 -19.66 -5.84
CA ILE A 65 20.10 -20.03 -4.94
C ILE A 65 20.46 -21.32 -4.23
N ARG A 66 20.43 -21.29 -2.90
CA ARG A 66 20.55 -22.49 -2.04
C ARG A 66 19.21 -22.74 -1.37
N ARG A 67 18.70 -23.94 -1.46
CA ARG A 67 17.46 -24.36 -0.81
C ARG A 67 17.60 -25.74 -0.17
N SER A 68 16.82 -25.97 0.89
CA SER A 68 16.72 -27.29 1.52
C SER A 68 16.19 -28.33 0.50
N ARG A 69 16.59 -29.58 0.66
CA ARG A 69 16.01 -30.69 -0.15
C ARG A 69 14.55 -30.88 0.23
N GLN A 70 13.69 -31.11 -0.76
CA GLN A 70 12.23 -31.34 -0.58
C GLN A 70 11.46 -30.16 0.04
N LEU A 71 11.86 -28.91 -0.25
CA LEU A 71 11.19 -27.71 0.22
C LEU A 71 9.90 -27.47 -0.57
N SER A 72 8.76 -27.45 0.11
CA SER A 72 7.47 -27.05 -0.45
C SER A 72 7.28 -25.54 -0.32
N VAL A 73 6.94 -24.89 -1.43
CA VAL A 73 6.67 -23.44 -1.48
C VAL A 73 5.27 -23.22 -2.01
N GLY A 74 4.43 -22.55 -1.24
CA GLY A 74 3.07 -22.21 -1.65
C GLY A 74 2.94 -20.71 -1.89
N MET A 75 2.36 -20.34 -3.02
CA MET A 75 2.09 -18.93 -3.39
C MET A 75 0.66 -18.80 -3.91
N LEU A 76 -0.02 -17.75 -3.49
CA LEU A 76 -1.34 -17.43 -4.00
C LEU A 76 -1.22 -16.93 -5.44
N SER A 77 -1.82 -17.66 -6.39
CA SER A 77 -1.84 -17.25 -7.80
C SER A 77 -2.97 -16.27 -8.08
N GLN A 78 -2.79 -15.36 -9.06
CA GLN A 78 -3.84 -14.42 -9.48
C GLN A 78 -5.08 -15.11 -10.08
N GLN A 79 -4.91 -16.32 -10.67
CA GLN A 79 -6.02 -17.19 -11.08
C GLN A 79 -6.20 -18.26 -10.01
N ALA A 80 -7.11 -18.01 -9.09
CA ALA A 80 -7.30 -18.82 -7.91
C ALA A 80 -7.75 -20.25 -8.25
N PHE A 81 -8.63 -20.44 -9.25
CA PHE A 81 -9.20 -21.75 -9.59
C PHE A 81 -9.26 -21.96 -11.11
N LYS A 82 -8.94 -23.18 -11.55
CA LYS A 82 -9.01 -23.60 -12.96
C LYS A 82 -10.43 -23.99 -13.39
N ASP A 83 -11.21 -24.52 -12.46
CA ASP A 83 -12.58 -24.99 -12.69
C ASP A 83 -13.51 -24.40 -11.63
N GLY A 84 -14.32 -23.44 -12.03
CA GLY A 84 -15.32 -22.80 -11.16
C GLY A 84 -16.62 -23.61 -10.96
N SER A 85 -16.73 -24.79 -11.59
CA SER A 85 -17.93 -25.62 -11.50
C SER A 85 -18.01 -26.44 -10.21
N ARG A 86 -16.86 -26.66 -9.57
CA ARG A 86 -16.73 -27.42 -8.32
C ARG A 86 -17.31 -26.65 -7.14
N THR A 87 -17.76 -27.38 -6.14
CA THR A 87 -18.12 -26.80 -4.85
C THR A 87 -16.87 -26.46 -4.04
N VAL A 88 -17.00 -25.52 -3.11
CA VAL A 88 -15.89 -25.15 -2.21
C VAL A 88 -15.40 -26.36 -1.41
N GLU A 89 -16.34 -27.20 -0.93
CA GLU A 89 -16.01 -28.41 -0.17
C GLU A 89 -15.20 -29.40 -0.99
N GLU A 90 -15.59 -29.66 -2.24
CA GLU A 90 -14.86 -30.55 -3.16
C GLU A 90 -13.44 -30.05 -3.42
N GLU A 91 -13.27 -28.75 -3.65
CA GLU A 91 -11.96 -28.16 -3.95
C GLU A 91 -11.03 -28.16 -2.72
N LEU A 92 -11.55 -27.83 -1.54
CA LEU A 92 -10.74 -27.76 -0.33
C LEU A 92 -10.43 -29.16 0.24
N LEU A 93 -11.32 -30.15 0.09
CA LEU A 93 -11.05 -31.53 0.48
C LEU A 93 -10.09 -32.23 -0.49
N GLU A 94 -10.00 -31.80 -1.76
CA GLU A 94 -9.01 -32.33 -2.69
C GLU A 94 -7.57 -32.00 -2.27
N ALA A 95 -7.36 -30.88 -1.61
CA ALA A 95 -6.08 -30.47 -1.04
C ALA A 95 -5.69 -31.26 0.23
N CYS A 96 -6.59 -32.15 0.73
CA CYS A 96 -6.30 -32.97 1.91
C CYS A 96 -5.24 -34.02 1.59
N PRO A 97 -4.06 -34.00 2.23
CA PRO A 97 -3.02 -35.02 2.02
C PRO A 97 -3.43 -36.40 2.51
N CYS A 98 -4.49 -36.52 3.31
CA CYS A 98 -4.95 -37.71 4.01
C CYS A 98 -6.19 -38.32 3.36
N ARG A 99 -6.37 -38.17 2.04
CA ARG A 99 -7.59 -38.62 1.33
C ARG A 99 -7.89 -40.12 1.51
N ASP A 100 -6.86 -40.93 1.69
CA ASP A 100 -6.95 -42.38 1.77
C ASP A 100 -6.46 -42.97 3.10
N THR A 101 -6.11 -42.17 4.10
CA THR A 101 -5.54 -42.64 5.36
C THR A 101 -6.22 -42.01 6.59
N PHE A 102 -6.41 -42.85 7.60
CA PHE A 102 -6.81 -42.60 9.00
C PHE A 102 -7.86 -41.49 9.27
N GLU A 103 -8.96 -41.90 9.87
CA GLU A 103 -10.08 -41.06 10.33
C GLU A 103 -9.66 -39.85 11.19
N ARG A 104 -8.56 -39.97 11.99
CA ARG A 104 -8.10 -38.93 12.88
C ARG A 104 -7.48 -37.74 12.15
N GLU A 105 -6.60 -37.96 11.18
CA GLU A 105 -5.93 -36.92 10.42
C GLU A 105 -6.93 -36.18 9.53
N ARG A 106 -7.88 -36.91 8.96
CA ARG A 106 -8.97 -36.29 8.20
C ARG A 106 -9.85 -35.43 9.09
N PHE A 107 -10.18 -35.88 10.30
CA PHE A 107 -10.96 -35.10 11.25
C PHE A 107 -10.23 -33.81 11.68
N GLU A 108 -8.92 -33.87 11.92
CA GLU A 108 -8.10 -32.71 12.24
C GLU A 108 -8.07 -31.70 11.07
N TYR A 109 -7.96 -32.19 9.83
CA TYR A 109 -8.04 -31.35 8.62
C TYR A 109 -9.41 -30.70 8.45
N GLU A 110 -10.50 -31.45 8.58
CA GLU A 110 -11.86 -30.92 8.49
C GLU A 110 -12.14 -29.88 9.57
N ARG A 111 -11.64 -30.08 10.78
CA ARG A 111 -11.74 -29.10 11.88
C ARG A 111 -10.98 -27.82 11.56
N GLU A 112 -9.77 -27.91 11.02
CA GLU A 112 -8.98 -26.75 10.61
C GLU A 112 -9.64 -26.03 9.43
N TYR A 113 -10.16 -26.77 8.46
CA TYR A 113 -10.97 -26.24 7.38
C TYR A 113 -12.18 -25.44 7.90
N ASP A 114 -12.92 -25.99 8.86
CA ASP A 114 -14.03 -25.27 9.50
C ASP A 114 -13.56 -23.97 10.16
N THR A 115 -12.44 -24.02 10.86
CA THR A 115 -11.88 -22.86 11.56
C THR A 115 -11.43 -21.77 10.58
N LEU A 116 -10.73 -22.14 9.52
CA LEU A 116 -10.30 -21.22 8.46
C LEU A 116 -11.50 -20.62 7.74
N PHE A 117 -12.45 -21.46 7.33
CA PHE A 117 -13.60 -21.02 6.55
C PHE A 117 -14.49 -20.03 7.31
N THR A 118 -14.77 -20.31 8.58
CA THR A 118 -15.52 -19.37 9.43
C THR A 118 -14.71 -18.15 9.81
N GLY A 119 -13.39 -18.29 10.02
CA GLY A 119 -12.49 -17.15 10.29
C GLY A 119 -12.38 -16.16 9.14
N PHE A 120 -12.54 -16.63 7.89
CA PHE A 120 -12.64 -15.78 6.71
C PHE A 120 -14.05 -15.19 6.48
N GLY A 121 -14.98 -15.40 7.42
CA GLY A 121 -16.31 -14.82 7.40
C GLY A 121 -17.33 -15.58 6.55
N PHE A 122 -17.04 -16.81 6.12
CA PHE A 122 -17.97 -17.62 5.36
C PHE A 122 -18.91 -18.41 6.28
N PRO A 123 -20.24 -18.38 6.06
CA PRO A 123 -21.17 -19.25 6.74
C PRO A 123 -20.96 -20.71 6.28
N LYS A 124 -21.22 -21.67 7.19
CA LYS A 124 -20.98 -23.08 6.91
C LYS A 124 -21.78 -23.63 5.72
N GLU A 125 -22.94 -23.07 5.45
CA GLU A 125 -23.80 -23.45 4.32
C GLU A 125 -23.14 -23.18 2.96
N ASP A 126 -22.24 -22.18 2.91
CA ASP A 126 -21.55 -21.77 1.69
C ASP A 126 -20.53 -22.80 1.18
N LYS A 127 -20.16 -23.79 1.98
CA LYS A 127 -19.29 -24.91 1.56
C LYS A 127 -19.85 -25.69 0.36
N LYS A 128 -21.19 -25.80 0.26
CA LYS A 128 -21.88 -26.49 -0.82
C LYS A 128 -22.10 -25.65 -2.08
N LYS A 129 -21.81 -24.35 -2.01
CA LYS A 129 -21.89 -23.47 -3.17
C LYS A 129 -20.75 -23.72 -4.15
N ARG A 130 -21.01 -23.49 -5.43
CA ARG A 130 -19.98 -23.55 -6.48
C ARG A 130 -19.09 -22.32 -6.39
N ILE A 131 -17.79 -22.48 -6.68
CA ILE A 131 -16.80 -21.42 -6.66
C ILE A 131 -17.20 -20.25 -7.59
N SER A 132 -17.81 -20.56 -8.75
CA SER A 132 -18.30 -19.54 -9.69
C SER A 132 -19.41 -18.63 -9.15
N GLN A 133 -20.05 -19.00 -8.04
CA GLN A 133 -21.11 -18.20 -7.41
C GLN A 133 -20.55 -17.12 -6.47
N PHE A 134 -19.26 -17.19 -6.16
CA PHE A 134 -18.59 -16.23 -5.30
C PHE A 134 -18.00 -15.07 -6.11
N SER A 135 -17.96 -13.89 -5.52
CA SER A 135 -17.26 -12.73 -6.07
C SER A 135 -15.75 -13.00 -6.19
N GLY A 136 -15.05 -12.25 -7.04
CA GLY A 136 -13.60 -12.40 -7.22
C GLY A 136 -12.81 -12.28 -5.91
N GLY A 137 -13.21 -11.36 -5.03
CA GLY A 137 -12.59 -11.23 -3.71
C GLY A 137 -12.84 -12.43 -2.79
N GLU A 138 -14.05 -13.00 -2.81
CA GLU A 138 -14.37 -14.21 -2.07
C GLU A 138 -13.64 -15.44 -2.61
N GLN A 139 -13.49 -15.56 -3.94
CA GLN A 139 -12.69 -16.61 -4.55
C GLN A 139 -11.21 -16.52 -4.11
N THR A 140 -10.67 -15.31 -4.02
CA THR A 140 -9.31 -15.09 -3.50
C THR A 140 -9.20 -15.54 -2.04
N LYS A 141 -10.20 -15.26 -1.20
CA LYS A 141 -10.26 -15.76 0.20
C LYS A 141 -10.28 -17.30 0.25
N ILE A 142 -11.09 -17.95 -0.59
CA ILE A 142 -11.17 -19.41 -0.65
C ILE A 142 -9.82 -20.01 -1.11
N ALA A 143 -9.16 -19.40 -2.08
CA ALA A 143 -7.83 -19.84 -2.52
C ALA A 143 -6.77 -19.68 -1.43
N LEU A 144 -6.85 -18.61 -0.64
CA LEU A 144 -5.98 -18.43 0.52
C LEU A 144 -6.24 -19.50 1.59
N ILE A 145 -7.50 -19.84 1.87
CA ILE A 145 -7.86 -20.94 2.77
C ILE A 145 -7.23 -22.26 2.29
N ARG A 146 -7.34 -22.58 1.00
CA ARG A 146 -6.71 -23.75 0.40
C ARG A 146 -5.21 -23.79 0.65
N LEU A 147 -4.54 -22.67 0.36
CA LEU A 147 -3.11 -22.53 0.54
C LEU A 147 -2.67 -22.70 2.01
N LEU A 148 -3.46 -22.19 2.96
CA LEU A 148 -3.21 -22.36 4.39
C LEU A 148 -3.39 -23.81 4.86
N LEU A 149 -4.35 -24.53 4.27
CA LEU A 149 -4.59 -25.95 4.55
C LEU A 149 -3.46 -26.85 4.02
N GLU A 150 -2.81 -26.46 2.91
CA GLU A 150 -1.67 -27.19 2.33
C GLU A 150 -0.41 -27.12 3.21
N LYS A 151 -0.30 -26.13 4.11
CA LYS A 151 0.80 -25.90 5.08
C LYS A 151 2.19 -26.00 4.47
N PRO A 152 2.51 -25.28 3.39
CA PRO A 152 3.83 -25.34 2.77
C PRO A 152 4.94 -24.92 3.76
N ASP A 153 6.18 -25.39 3.54
CA ASP A 153 7.34 -25.02 4.33
C ASP A 153 7.65 -23.53 4.24
N ILE A 154 7.40 -22.92 3.07
CA ILE A 154 7.43 -21.47 2.84
C ILE A 154 6.11 -21.04 2.24
N LEU A 155 5.40 -20.18 2.96
CA LEU A 155 4.17 -19.54 2.53
C LEU A 155 4.49 -18.14 1.95
N LEU A 156 4.13 -17.91 0.70
CA LEU A 156 4.32 -16.62 0.01
C LEU A 156 2.97 -15.91 -0.14
N LEU A 157 2.86 -14.72 0.44
CA LEU A 157 1.64 -13.92 0.45
C LEU A 157 1.88 -12.57 -0.24
N ASP A 158 1.21 -12.32 -1.35
CA ASP A 158 1.22 -11.03 -2.05
C ASP A 158 -0.10 -10.29 -1.79
N GLU A 159 -0.04 -9.22 -0.98
CA GLU A 159 -1.18 -8.39 -0.57
C GLU A 159 -2.36 -9.21 0.00
N PRO A 160 -2.15 -10.07 1.03
CA PRO A 160 -3.18 -10.97 1.53
C PRO A 160 -4.35 -10.26 2.22
N THR A 161 -4.16 -9.01 2.65
CA THR A 161 -5.19 -8.19 3.31
C THR A 161 -6.09 -7.43 2.34
N ASN A 162 -5.75 -7.41 1.04
CA ASN A 162 -6.60 -6.80 0.04
C ASN A 162 -7.99 -7.48 0.00
N HIS A 163 -9.04 -6.70 -0.07
CA HIS A 163 -10.45 -7.15 -0.08
C HIS A 163 -10.93 -7.83 1.22
N LEU A 164 -10.11 -7.84 2.29
CA LEU A 164 -10.55 -8.27 3.62
C LEU A 164 -11.16 -7.09 4.37
N ASP A 165 -12.26 -7.36 5.08
CA ASP A 165 -12.74 -6.42 6.09
C ASP A 165 -11.87 -6.48 7.35
N MET A 166 -12.07 -5.53 8.27
CA MET A 166 -11.23 -5.39 9.46
C MET A 166 -11.27 -6.61 10.38
N GLU A 167 -12.40 -7.31 10.44
CA GLU A 167 -12.57 -8.49 11.28
C GLU A 167 -11.78 -9.67 10.70
N THR A 168 -11.96 -9.95 9.41
CA THR A 168 -11.23 -11.00 8.70
C THR A 168 -9.72 -10.73 8.67
N ALA A 169 -9.30 -9.47 8.46
CA ALA A 169 -7.89 -9.09 8.52
C ALA A 169 -7.30 -9.34 9.91
N GLY A 170 -8.02 -8.96 10.99
CA GLY A 170 -7.59 -9.21 12.37
C GLY A 170 -7.50 -10.70 12.71
N TRP A 171 -8.40 -11.49 12.17
CA TRP A 171 -8.35 -12.95 12.31
C TRP A 171 -7.11 -13.53 11.59
N LEU A 172 -6.84 -13.08 10.35
CA LEU A 172 -5.66 -13.52 9.59
C LEU A 172 -4.35 -13.14 10.30
N GLU A 173 -4.27 -11.97 10.91
CA GLU A 173 -3.11 -11.54 11.71
C GLU A 173 -2.81 -12.53 12.83
N GLN A 174 -3.84 -12.88 13.61
CA GLN A 174 -3.70 -13.83 14.70
C GLN A 174 -3.30 -15.23 14.19
N TYR A 175 -3.86 -15.66 13.08
CA TYR A 175 -3.50 -16.93 12.47
C TYR A 175 -2.03 -16.93 12.00
N MET A 176 -1.57 -15.87 11.31
CA MET A 176 -0.18 -15.75 10.84
C MET A 176 0.81 -15.74 11.99
N LYS A 177 0.49 -15.09 13.10
CA LYS A 177 1.34 -15.06 14.30
C LYS A 177 1.60 -16.47 14.88
N HIS A 178 0.62 -17.36 14.76
CA HIS A 178 0.70 -18.73 15.26
C HIS A 178 1.06 -19.76 14.17
N TYR A 179 1.23 -19.33 12.93
CA TYR A 179 1.60 -20.21 11.82
C TYR A 179 2.98 -20.80 12.05
N LYS A 180 3.12 -22.14 11.94
CA LYS A 180 4.35 -22.83 12.37
C LYS A 180 5.51 -22.73 11.38
N ASN A 181 5.23 -22.57 10.09
CA ASN A 181 6.23 -22.57 9.03
C ASN A 181 6.65 -21.13 8.66
N ALA A 182 7.66 -21.00 7.78
CA ALA A 182 8.12 -19.71 7.32
C ALA A 182 7.05 -19.00 6.47
N VAL A 183 6.97 -17.67 6.61
CA VAL A 183 6.08 -16.83 5.80
C VAL A 183 6.90 -15.68 5.21
N VAL A 184 6.72 -15.42 3.91
CA VAL A 184 7.20 -14.21 3.26
C VAL A 184 5.99 -13.45 2.76
N MET A 185 5.79 -12.24 3.29
CA MET A 185 4.61 -11.44 2.99
C MET A 185 4.98 -10.09 2.40
N VAL A 186 4.26 -9.70 1.36
CA VAL A 186 4.21 -8.34 0.83
C VAL A 186 2.86 -7.77 1.24
N SER A 187 2.84 -6.63 1.91
CA SER A 187 1.60 -5.95 2.23
C SER A 187 1.81 -4.44 2.37
N HIS A 188 0.77 -3.69 2.08
CA HIS A 188 0.66 -2.26 2.35
C HIS A 188 -0.19 -1.96 3.60
N ASP A 189 -0.60 -3.00 4.33
CA ASP A 189 -1.21 -2.87 5.64
C ASP A 189 -0.12 -2.88 6.74
N ARG A 190 0.17 -1.69 7.26
CA ARG A 190 1.20 -1.50 8.28
C ARG A 190 0.88 -2.24 9.58
N PHE A 191 -0.41 -2.34 9.91
CA PHE A 191 -0.84 -3.02 11.13
C PHE A 191 -0.62 -4.53 11.02
N PHE A 192 -1.00 -5.10 9.87
CA PHE A 192 -0.74 -6.51 9.57
C PHE A 192 0.75 -6.84 9.64
N LEU A 193 1.60 -6.02 8.97
CA LEU A 193 3.05 -6.22 9.00
C LEU A 193 3.63 -6.11 10.40
N ASP A 194 3.13 -5.18 11.22
CA ASP A 194 3.63 -4.96 12.58
C ASP A 194 3.30 -6.12 13.53
N GLN A 195 2.13 -6.75 13.33
CA GLN A 195 1.69 -7.88 14.16
C GLN A 195 2.25 -9.22 13.70
N ALA A 196 2.48 -9.40 12.40
CA ALA A 196 2.81 -10.69 11.82
C ALA A 196 4.30 -10.87 11.51
N ALA A 197 5.10 -9.81 11.34
CA ALA A 197 6.48 -9.90 10.90
C ALA A 197 7.51 -9.89 12.05
N ASP A 198 8.51 -10.76 11.94
CA ASP A 198 9.69 -10.81 12.82
C ASP A 198 10.90 -10.09 12.18
N VAL A 199 10.91 -10.00 10.84
CA VAL A 199 11.99 -9.42 10.04
C VAL A 199 11.39 -8.64 8.88
N VAL A 200 11.97 -7.47 8.59
CA VAL A 200 11.57 -6.66 7.45
C VAL A 200 12.73 -6.60 6.45
N TYR A 201 12.42 -6.87 5.18
CA TYR A 201 13.30 -6.58 4.06
C TYR A 201 12.77 -5.39 3.28
N GLU A 202 13.59 -4.36 3.17
CA GLU A 202 13.28 -3.19 2.35
C GLU A 202 13.88 -3.33 0.96
N LEU A 203 13.04 -3.25 -0.07
CA LEU A 203 13.45 -3.20 -1.47
C LEU A 203 13.43 -1.75 -1.96
N SER A 204 14.62 -1.17 -2.11
CA SER A 204 14.80 0.21 -2.56
C SER A 204 15.99 0.31 -3.51
N GLY A 205 15.82 1.03 -4.64
CA GLY A 205 16.89 1.18 -5.63
C GLY A 205 17.37 -0.15 -6.22
N LYS A 206 16.47 -1.16 -6.36
CA LYS A 206 16.77 -2.53 -6.84
C LYS A 206 17.62 -3.38 -5.88
N VAL A 207 17.92 -2.86 -4.68
CA VAL A 207 18.73 -3.51 -3.64
C VAL A 207 17.83 -3.88 -2.46
N LEU A 208 18.15 -4.99 -1.81
CA LEU A 208 17.42 -5.50 -0.65
C LEU A 208 18.23 -5.27 0.62
N ARG A 209 17.59 -4.71 1.65
CA ARG A 209 18.19 -4.50 2.97
C ARG A 209 17.37 -5.18 4.05
N ARG A 210 18.04 -5.92 4.94
CA ARG A 210 17.40 -6.64 6.05
C ARG A 210 17.40 -5.80 7.32
N TYR A 211 16.24 -5.70 7.97
CA TYR A 211 16.03 -5.08 9.26
C TYR A 211 15.43 -6.12 10.22
N PRO A 212 16.11 -6.47 11.31
CA PRO A 212 15.52 -7.34 12.34
C PRO A 212 14.44 -6.59 13.10
N GLY A 213 13.38 -7.30 13.51
CA GLY A 213 12.23 -6.73 14.22
C GLY A 213 11.00 -6.52 13.33
N ASN A 214 9.94 -5.99 13.93
CA ASN A 214 8.68 -5.71 13.28
C ASN A 214 8.71 -4.44 12.42
N TYR A 215 7.56 -4.10 11.82
CA TYR A 215 7.46 -2.94 10.93
C TYR A 215 7.74 -1.60 11.67
N THR A 216 7.26 -1.45 12.91
CA THR A 216 7.50 -0.24 13.71
C THR A 216 9.00 -0.04 13.98
N HIS A 217 9.70 -1.09 14.40
CA HIS A 217 11.15 -1.04 14.62
C HIS A 217 11.94 -0.68 13.33
N TYR A 218 11.58 -1.32 12.20
CA TYR A 218 12.14 -0.97 10.89
C TYR A 218 11.97 0.52 10.59
N ARG A 219 10.76 1.07 10.81
CA ARG A 219 10.44 2.46 10.50
C ARG A 219 11.27 3.44 11.35
N GLU A 220 11.40 3.16 12.65
CA GLU A 220 12.23 3.96 13.56
C GLU A 220 13.70 3.94 13.15
N GLU A 221 14.23 2.78 12.83
CA GLU A 221 15.63 2.64 12.43
C GLU A 221 15.92 3.35 11.11
N LYS A 222 15.03 3.20 10.14
CA LYS A 222 15.11 3.91 8.85
C LYS A 222 15.09 5.44 9.04
N LEU A 223 14.20 5.96 9.86
CA LEU A 223 14.15 7.40 10.15
C LEU A 223 15.44 7.90 10.79
N LYS A 224 16.02 7.14 11.73
CA LYS A 224 17.34 7.47 12.31
C LYS A 224 18.45 7.51 11.24
N GLN A 225 18.46 6.51 10.34
CA GLN A 225 19.46 6.45 9.25
C GLN A 225 19.32 7.66 8.30
N ILE A 226 18.10 8.01 7.90
CA ILE A 226 17.83 9.19 7.04
C ILE A 226 18.31 10.48 7.74
N GLN A 227 18.00 10.66 9.02
CA GLN A 227 18.44 11.83 9.78
C GLN A 227 19.97 11.92 9.88
N LEU A 228 20.65 10.81 10.11
CA LEU A 228 22.12 10.75 10.14
C LEU A 228 22.72 11.10 8.78
N GLN A 229 22.17 10.52 7.69
CA GLN A 229 22.61 10.81 6.33
C GLN A 229 22.38 12.28 5.97
N LYS A 230 21.23 12.85 6.35
CA LYS A 230 20.92 14.27 6.14
C LYS A 230 21.93 15.17 6.83
N LYS A 231 22.24 14.92 8.10
CA LYS A 231 23.24 15.69 8.84
C LYS A 231 24.64 15.54 8.23
N ALA A 232 25.01 14.33 7.77
CA ALA A 232 26.29 14.11 7.11
C ALA A 232 26.38 14.87 5.77
N TYR A 233 25.29 14.83 4.97
CA TYR A 233 25.19 15.57 3.72
C TYR A 233 25.29 17.08 3.93
N GLU A 234 24.52 17.65 4.88
CA GLU A 234 24.54 19.08 5.21
C GLU A 234 25.95 19.53 5.63
N ARG A 235 26.60 18.79 6.53
CA ARG A 235 27.99 19.07 6.93
C ARG A 235 28.97 19.04 5.76
N GLN A 236 28.81 18.08 4.86
CA GLN A 236 29.67 17.98 3.66
C GLN A 236 29.41 19.16 2.71
N GLN A 237 28.15 19.59 2.53
CA GLN A 237 27.84 20.75 1.70
C GLN A 237 28.43 22.05 2.28
N GLU A 238 28.35 22.25 3.59
CA GLU A 238 28.96 23.40 4.27
C GLU A 238 30.48 23.39 4.09
N GLU A 239 31.15 22.25 4.25
CA GLU A 239 32.60 22.14 4.07
C GLU A 239 33.02 22.37 2.60
N LEU A 240 32.23 21.85 1.64
CA LEU A 240 32.45 22.09 0.23
C LEU A 240 32.31 23.58 -0.11
N ALA A 241 31.26 24.23 0.35
CA ALA A 241 31.05 25.67 0.14
C ALA A 241 32.19 26.51 0.76
N ARG A 242 32.67 26.10 1.95
CA ARG A 242 33.84 26.69 2.60
C ARG A 242 35.11 26.57 1.75
N LEU A 243 35.38 25.37 1.27
CA LEU A 243 36.55 25.08 0.43
C LEU A 243 36.48 25.80 -0.92
N GLU A 244 35.32 25.84 -1.56
CA GLU A 244 35.05 26.60 -2.78
C GLU A 244 35.32 28.10 -2.57
N GLY A 245 34.83 28.65 -1.48
CA GLY A 245 35.09 30.08 -1.11
C GLY A 245 36.59 30.36 -0.93
N LEU A 246 37.35 29.43 -0.34
CA LEU A 246 38.81 29.56 -0.20
C LEU A 246 39.50 29.45 -1.56
N VAL A 247 39.12 28.54 -2.42
CA VAL A 247 39.69 28.38 -3.77
C VAL A 247 39.41 29.64 -4.59
N GLU A 248 38.20 30.18 -4.58
CA GLU A 248 37.81 31.38 -5.30
C GLU A 248 38.60 32.60 -4.84
N ARG A 249 38.76 32.76 -3.52
CA ARG A 249 39.50 33.91 -2.93
C ARG A 249 40.99 33.91 -3.27
N PHE A 250 41.59 32.72 -3.47
CA PHE A 250 43.03 32.57 -3.61
C PHE A 250 43.48 32.18 -5.03
N LYS A 251 42.59 31.80 -5.96
CA LYS A 251 42.95 31.36 -7.31
C LYS A 251 43.75 32.39 -8.13
N HIS A 252 43.52 33.69 -7.89
CA HIS A 252 44.17 34.75 -8.61
C HIS A 252 45.38 35.37 -7.85
N LYS A 253 45.78 34.83 -6.68
CA LYS A 253 46.93 35.29 -5.92
C LYS A 253 48.16 34.45 -6.20
N PRO A 254 49.24 34.96 -6.88
CA PRO A 254 50.38 34.13 -7.26
C PRO A 254 51.00 33.35 -6.11
N ASN A 255 51.16 33.98 -4.94
CA ASN A 255 51.78 33.38 -3.74
C ASN A 255 50.90 32.31 -3.06
N LYS A 256 49.60 32.21 -3.41
CA LYS A 256 48.64 31.25 -2.83
C LYS A 256 47.97 30.32 -3.85
N ALA A 257 48.41 30.39 -5.11
CA ALA A 257 47.88 29.51 -6.20
C ALA A 257 48.12 28.01 -5.89
N ALA A 258 49.22 27.66 -5.31
CA ALA A 258 49.55 26.29 -4.90
C ALA A 258 48.60 25.79 -3.80
N PHE A 259 48.24 26.64 -2.82
CA PHE A 259 47.29 26.34 -1.77
C PHE A 259 45.87 26.15 -2.36
N ALA A 260 45.43 27.01 -3.28
CA ALA A 260 44.13 26.88 -3.93
C ALA A 260 44.04 25.58 -4.73
N ARG A 261 45.12 25.20 -5.47
CA ARG A 261 45.20 23.91 -6.18
C ARG A 261 45.13 22.71 -5.23
N ALA A 262 45.82 22.76 -4.10
CA ALA A 262 45.78 21.68 -3.11
C ALA A 262 44.33 21.52 -2.54
N LYS A 263 43.65 22.61 -2.22
CA LYS A 263 42.25 22.55 -1.72
C LYS A 263 41.27 22.04 -2.77
N ARG A 264 41.47 22.44 -4.03
CA ARG A 264 40.67 21.89 -5.15
C ARG A 264 40.85 20.39 -5.29
N LYS A 265 42.13 19.90 -5.22
CA LYS A 265 42.41 18.47 -5.24
C LYS A 265 41.78 17.73 -4.07
N THR A 266 41.75 18.33 -2.87
CA THR A 266 41.04 17.77 -1.71
C THR A 266 39.53 17.61 -2.01
N MET A 267 38.88 18.59 -2.61
CA MET A 267 37.47 18.53 -2.98
C MET A 267 37.18 17.46 -4.06
N GLU A 268 38.10 17.31 -5.03
CA GLU A 268 37.99 16.31 -6.12
C GLU A 268 38.12 14.86 -5.57
N HIS A 269 38.92 14.66 -4.53
CA HIS A 269 39.11 13.35 -3.87
C HIS A 269 38.17 13.09 -2.70
N MET A 270 37.33 14.05 -2.33
CA MET A 270 36.36 13.88 -1.24
C MET A 270 35.25 12.93 -1.71
N GLU A 271 35.09 11.81 -1.01
CA GLU A 271 34.00 10.89 -1.22
C GLU A 271 32.65 11.61 -1.01
N ARG A 272 31.81 11.62 -2.04
CA ARG A 272 30.56 12.38 -2.00
C ARG A 272 29.51 11.60 -1.22
N VAL A 273 28.98 12.21 -0.16
CA VAL A 273 27.79 11.71 0.51
C VAL A 273 26.60 11.91 -0.44
N GLU A 274 25.92 10.84 -0.76
CA GLU A 274 24.71 10.92 -1.59
C GLU A 274 23.64 11.75 -0.86
N LYS A 275 22.95 12.62 -1.62
CA LYS A 275 21.80 13.32 -1.09
C LYS A 275 20.80 12.28 -0.56
N PRO A 276 20.35 12.38 0.71
CA PRO A 276 19.35 11.47 1.22
C PRO A 276 18.16 11.46 0.26
N GLN A 277 17.73 10.28 -0.15
CA GLN A 277 16.50 10.18 -0.92
C GLN A 277 15.39 10.65 0.01
N GLU A 278 14.62 11.62 -0.45
CA GLU A 278 13.38 12.02 0.23
C GLU A 278 12.37 10.88 0.08
N ASP A 279 12.61 9.80 0.81
CA ASP A 279 11.74 8.62 0.85
C ASP A 279 10.57 8.83 1.82
N ASP A 280 10.55 9.99 2.50
CA ASP A 280 9.51 10.32 3.44
C ASP A 280 8.23 10.77 2.73
N ALA A 281 7.10 10.36 3.30
CA ALA A 281 5.81 10.90 2.91
C ALA A 281 5.81 12.43 3.07
N HIS A 282 5.15 13.13 2.16
CA HIS A 282 5.00 14.59 2.31
C HIS A 282 4.09 14.89 3.49
N ILE A 283 4.59 15.69 4.43
CA ILE A 283 3.82 16.16 5.57
C ILE A 283 3.27 17.55 5.25
N PHE A 284 1.95 17.67 5.24
CA PHE A 284 1.27 18.94 5.06
C PHE A 284 1.36 19.76 6.34
N THR A 285 2.15 20.82 6.34
CA THR A 285 2.35 21.72 7.49
C THR A 285 1.34 22.87 7.56
N GLY A 286 0.61 23.10 6.46
CA GLY A 286 -0.43 24.14 6.36
C GLY A 286 -1.84 23.56 6.50
N GLU A 287 -2.83 24.43 6.63
CA GLU A 287 -4.24 24.04 6.64
C GLU A 287 -4.84 24.09 5.24
N ILE A 288 -5.62 23.06 4.89
CA ILE A 288 -6.41 23.02 3.65
C ILE A 288 -7.84 23.46 4.01
N ASN A 289 -8.13 24.72 3.81
CA ASN A 289 -9.44 25.29 4.13
C ASN A 289 -10.41 25.17 2.96
N PRO A 290 -11.68 24.79 3.17
CA PRO A 290 -12.72 24.84 2.15
C PRO A 290 -12.92 26.24 1.58
N LEU A 291 -13.36 26.35 0.32
CA LEU A 291 -13.68 27.63 -0.31
C LEU A 291 -14.86 28.35 0.39
N LEU A 292 -15.86 27.58 0.81
CA LEU A 292 -17.02 28.07 1.54
C LEU A 292 -17.14 27.33 2.87
N PRO A 293 -17.42 28.04 3.98
CA PRO A 293 -17.51 27.38 5.29
C PRO A 293 -18.73 26.45 5.42
N GLY A 294 -19.80 26.67 4.63
CA GLY A 294 -21.02 25.88 4.72
C GLY A 294 -21.79 26.06 6.03
N SER A 295 -22.90 25.34 6.17
CA SER A 295 -23.75 25.35 7.36
C SER A 295 -23.13 24.65 8.55
N LYS A 296 -23.65 24.93 9.79
CA LYS A 296 -23.27 24.23 11.02
C LYS A 296 -23.55 22.72 10.96
N TRP A 297 -24.69 22.34 10.38
CA TRP A 297 -25.09 20.96 10.09
C TRP A 297 -24.89 20.72 8.59
N VAL A 298 -24.01 19.79 8.26
CA VAL A 298 -23.67 19.46 6.85
C VAL A 298 -24.61 18.41 6.30
N PHE A 299 -25.00 17.45 7.14
CA PHE A 299 -25.92 16.37 6.78
C PHE A 299 -26.85 16.07 7.96
N ASN A 300 -28.11 15.78 7.66
CA ASN A 300 -29.11 15.30 8.60
C ASN A 300 -30.01 14.28 7.93
N SER A 301 -30.21 13.12 8.53
CA SER A 301 -31.14 12.08 8.07
C SER A 301 -32.04 11.62 9.20
N GLU A 302 -33.29 11.29 8.83
CA GLU A 302 -34.32 10.74 9.72
C GLU A 302 -34.92 9.51 9.05
N HIS A 303 -34.78 8.34 9.70
CA HIS A 303 -35.28 7.05 9.21
C HIS A 303 -34.95 6.77 7.73
N LEU A 304 -33.74 7.17 7.31
CA LEU A 304 -33.27 7.04 5.92
C LEU A 304 -33.04 5.57 5.62
N LYS A 305 -33.88 4.95 4.81
CA LYS A 305 -33.68 3.60 4.29
C LYS A 305 -33.02 3.63 2.92
N ILE A 306 -31.90 2.95 2.83
CA ILE A 306 -31.09 2.86 1.63
C ILE A 306 -30.98 1.42 1.14
N GLY A 307 -30.84 1.24 -0.15
CA GLY A 307 -30.74 -0.07 -0.81
C GLY A 307 -30.99 0.04 -2.30
N TYR A 308 -31.14 -1.09 -2.96
CA TYR A 308 -31.55 -1.18 -4.37
C TYR A 308 -33.02 -1.60 -4.47
N GLU A 309 -33.31 -2.90 -4.47
CA GLU A 309 -34.68 -3.43 -4.49
C GLU A 309 -35.23 -3.66 -3.06
N ARG A 310 -34.34 -3.85 -2.10
CA ARG A 310 -34.65 -4.07 -0.69
C ARG A 310 -33.82 -3.15 0.20
N PRO A 311 -34.37 -2.72 1.33
CA PRO A 311 -33.61 -1.92 2.28
C PRO A 311 -32.44 -2.73 2.85
N LEU A 312 -31.22 -2.16 2.76
CA LEU A 312 -29.99 -2.70 3.33
C LEU A 312 -29.74 -2.14 4.72
N LEU A 313 -29.97 -0.82 4.89
CA LEU A 313 -29.74 -0.10 6.14
C LEU A 313 -30.83 0.93 6.38
N GLU A 314 -31.12 1.19 7.65
CA GLU A 314 -31.89 2.35 8.12
C GLU A 314 -30.97 3.23 8.98
N ILE A 315 -30.87 4.53 8.65
CA ILE A 315 -29.89 5.44 9.24
C ILE A 315 -30.58 6.73 9.70
N THR A 316 -30.37 7.05 10.98
CA THR A 316 -30.70 8.35 11.54
C THR A 316 -29.42 8.95 12.14
N MET A 317 -28.90 9.99 11.50
CA MET A 317 -27.65 10.62 11.94
C MET A 317 -27.58 12.10 11.56
N ARG A 318 -26.72 12.82 12.26
CA ARG A 318 -26.40 14.23 11.97
C ARG A 318 -24.89 14.44 11.93
N ILE A 319 -24.41 15.13 10.93
CA ILE A 319 -22.98 15.46 10.76
C ILE A 319 -22.80 16.97 10.91
N ARG A 320 -21.92 17.36 11.82
CA ARG A 320 -21.55 18.76 12.02
C ARG A 320 -20.37 19.13 11.14
N ARG A 321 -20.29 20.40 10.75
CA ARG A 321 -19.16 20.96 10.04
C ARG A 321 -17.85 20.69 10.79
N GLY A 322 -16.82 20.25 10.02
CA GLY A 322 -15.48 19.97 10.51
C GLY A 322 -15.30 18.59 11.13
N GLN A 323 -16.36 17.80 11.31
CA GLN A 323 -16.22 16.42 11.78
C GLN A 323 -15.65 15.50 10.70
N LYS A 324 -14.80 14.58 11.12
CA LYS A 324 -14.23 13.52 10.28
C LYS A 324 -14.71 12.18 10.80
N ILE A 325 -15.64 11.57 10.08
CA ILE A 325 -16.38 10.39 10.52
C ILE A 325 -15.99 9.20 9.67
N ALA A 326 -15.54 8.11 10.32
CA ALA A 326 -15.31 6.83 9.68
C ALA A 326 -16.55 5.94 9.76
N LEU A 327 -16.99 5.41 8.63
CA LEU A 327 -18.09 4.44 8.56
C LEU A 327 -17.51 3.03 8.53
N LEU A 328 -17.75 2.27 9.59
CA LEU A 328 -17.22 0.93 9.79
C LEU A 328 -18.31 -0.13 9.66
N GLY A 329 -17.93 -1.33 9.26
CA GLY A 329 -18.81 -2.49 9.16
C GLY A 329 -18.30 -3.55 8.18
N PRO A 330 -18.90 -4.75 8.18
CA PRO A 330 -18.48 -5.84 7.31
C PRO A 330 -18.71 -5.51 5.82
N ASN A 331 -18.07 -6.29 4.95
CA ASN A 331 -18.31 -6.19 3.52
C ASN A 331 -19.78 -6.54 3.20
N GLY A 332 -20.38 -5.83 2.24
CA GLY A 332 -21.78 -6.01 1.89
C GLY A 332 -22.80 -5.32 2.82
N ALA A 333 -22.38 -4.69 3.92
CA ALA A 333 -23.28 -4.00 4.85
C ALA A 333 -23.96 -2.73 4.30
N GLY A 334 -23.67 -2.32 3.05
CA GLY A 334 -24.29 -1.15 2.43
C GLY A 334 -23.54 0.17 2.62
N LYS A 335 -22.25 0.14 3.08
CA LYS A 335 -21.44 1.34 3.30
C LYS A 335 -21.32 2.20 2.03
N THR A 336 -20.87 1.62 0.91
CA THR A 336 -20.78 2.28 -0.40
C THR A 336 -22.12 2.79 -0.88
N THR A 337 -23.21 2.03 -0.66
CA THR A 337 -24.59 2.43 -1.01
C THR A 337 -24.99 3.69 -0.25
N PHE A 338 -24.66 3.78 1.03
CA PHE A 338 -24.90 4.97 1.85
C PHE A 338 -24.13 6.19 1.33
N LEU A 339 -22.83 6.04 1.05
CA LEU A 339 -22.02 7.13 0.51
C LEU A 339 -22.58 7.62 -0.84
N LYS A 340 -22.99 6.70 -1.74
CA LYS A 340 -23.59 7.03 -3.03
C LYS A 340 -24.95 7.73 -2.88
N THR A 341 -25.74 7.34 -1.88
CA THR A 341 -27.02 8.00 -1.60
C THR A 341 -26.84 9.44 -1.13
N ILE A 342 -25.89 9.70 -0.21
CA ILE A 342 -25.58 11.06 0.26
C ILE A 342 -25.00 11.91 -0.87
N ALA A 343 -24.15 11.33 -1.72
CA ALA A 343 -23.57 12.02 -2.87
C ALA A 343 -24.58 12.27 -4.00
N GLY A 344 -25.81 11.74 -3.90
CA GLY A 344 -26.88 11.95 -4.86
C GLY A 344 -26.86 11.03 -6.08
N PHE A 345 -26.02 9.98 -6.08
CA PHE A 345 -25.96 9.00 -7.17
C PHE A 345 -27.06 7.92 -7.08
N LEU A 346 -27.60 7.70 -5.89
CA LEU A 346 -28.68 6.74 -5.64
C LEU A 346 -29.81 7.44 -4.87
N PRO A 347 -31.08 7.26 -5.26
CA PRO A 347 -32.20 7.76 -4.47
C PRO A 347 -32.37 6.92 -3.19
N PRO A 348 -32.84 7.51 -2.08
CA PRO A 348 -33.25 6.74 -0.92
C PRO A 348 -34.50 5.91 -1.25
N LEU A 349 -34.67 4.76 -0.56
CA LEU A 349 -35.89 3.94 -0.70
C LEU A 349 -37.05 4.53 0.11
N GLU A 350 -36.77 4.92 1.36
CA GLU A 350 -37.71 5.56 2.27
C GLU A 350 -36.99 6.55 3.19
N GLY A 351 -37.76 7.40 3.86
CA GLY A 351 -37.21 8.44 4.73
C GLY A 351 -36.69 9.65 3.96
N SER A 352 -36.00 10.53 4.64
CA SER A 352 -35.46 11.74 4.06
C SER A 352 -34.10 12.12 4.61
N TYR A 353 -33.34 12.84 3.82
CA TYR A 353 -32.12 13.49 4.28
C TYR A 353 -32.06 14.92 3.74
N SER A 354 -31.32 15.76 4.40
CA SER A 354 -31.05 17.12 3.98
C SER A 354 -29.56 17.44 4.09
N LEU A 355 -29.06 18.14 3.09
CA LEU A 355 -27.74 18.75 3.11
C LEU A 355 -27.83 20.20 3.59
N GLY A 356 -26.85 20.63 4.33
CA GLY A 356 -26.76 22.01 4.78
C GLY A 356 -26.66 23.00 3.62
N ASN A 357 -27.09 24.25 3.82
CA ASN A 357 -26.98 25.29 2.81
C ASN A 357 -25.50 25.51 2.41
N GLN A 358 -25.26 25.75 1.13
CA GLN A 358 -23.92 25.94 0.55
C GLN A 358 -22.98 24.74 0.75
N THR A 359 -23.54 23.53 0.91
CA THR A 359 -22.71 22.31 0.94
C THR A 359 -22.22 21.99 -0.46
N THR A 360 -20.89 21.91 -0.61
CA THR A 360 -20.20 21.46 -1.82
C THR A 360 -19.59 20.10 -1.55
N ILE A 361 -20.09 19.07 -2.25
CA ILE A 361 -19.64 17.70 -2.06
C ILE A 361 -18.47 17.41 -2.99
N GLY A 362 -17.39 16.86 -2.43
CA GLY A 362 -16.34 16.18 -3.17
C GLY A 362 -16.47 14.68 -2.95
N TYR A 363 -16.69 13.92 -4.01
CA TYR A 363 -16.90 12.47 -3.94
C TYR A 363 -15.74 11.71 -4.57
N PHE A 364 -15.26 10.69 -3.88
CA PHE A 364 -14.25 9.76 -4.36
C PHE A 364 -14.73 8.33 -4.17
N ASP A 365 -14.69 7.51 -5.22
CA ASP A 365 -14.97 6.07 -5.18
C ASP A 365 -13.86 5.23 -5.80
N GLN A 366 -13.97 3.92 -5.67
CA GLN A 366 -13.02 2.97 -6.27
C GLN A 366 -12.85 3.11 -7.78
N HIS A 367 -13.86 3.63 -8.49
CA HIS A 367 -13.83 3.83 -9.94
C HIS A 367 -13.30 5.20 -10.34
N SER A 368 -13.14 6.11 -9.38
CA SER A 368 -12.56 7.45 -9.62
C SER A 368 -11.14 7.39 -10.19
N GLY A 369 -10.40 6.30 -9.95
CA GLY A 369 -9.12 6.02 -10.59
C GLY A 369 -9.20 5.57 -12.07
N ALA A 370 -10.38 5.49 -12.68
CA ALA A 370 -10.53 5.08 -14.08
C ALA A 370 -10.28 6.23 -15.09
N ILE A 371 -9.61 7.30 -14.68
CA ILE A 371 -9.25 8.42 -15.56
C ILE A 371 -8.42 7.90 -16.74
N GLN A 372 -8.88 8.25 -17.96
CA GLN A 372 -8.13 8.03 -19.19
C GLN A 372 -7.87 9.38 -19.84
N SER A 373 -6.62 9.79 -19.90
CA SER A 373 -6.18 11.00 -20.58
C SER A 373 -4.80 10.76 -21.20
N GLU A 374 -4.61 11.24 -22.42
CA GLU A 374 -3.32 11.22 -23.10
C GLU A 374 -2.41 12.40 -22.69
N GLN A 375 -2.96 13.35 -21.93
CA GLN A 375 -2.21 14.46 -21.36
C GLN A 375 -1.24 13.97 -20.28
N THR A 376 -0.20 14.74 -20.04
CA THR A 376 0.65 14.54 -18.88
C THR A 376 -0.10 14.89 -17.59
N VAL A 377 0.36 14.36 -16.46
CA VAL A 377 -0.22 14.69 -15.13
C VAL A 377 -0.26 16.21 -14.91
N LEU A 378 0.80 16.91 -15.29
CA LEU A 378 0.87 18.37 -15.15
C LEU A 378 -0.13 19.08 -16.05
N GLU A 379 -0.21 18.71 -17.33
CA GLU A 379 -1.16 19.31 -18.28
C GLU A 379 -2.61 19.06 -17.84
N HIS A 380 -2.91 17.83 -17.42
CA HIS A 380 -4.24 17.46 -16.93
C HIS A 380 -4.63 18.30 -15.71
N PHE A 381 -3.74 18.42 -14.72
CA PHE A 381 -3.98 19.19 -13.51
C PHE A 381 -4.13 20.70 -13.79
N THR A 382 -3.27 21.27 -14.64
CA THR A 382 -3.36 22.69 -15.01
C THR A 382 -4.58 23.02 -15.85
N ALA A 383 -5.05 22.08 -16.68
CA ALA A 383 -6.31 22.25 -17.42
C ALA A 383 -7.54 22.33 -16.50
N GLN A 384 -7.54 21.59 -15.39
CA GLN A 384 -8.61 21.66 -14.37
C GLN A 384 -8.51 22.92 -13.50
N PHE A 385 -7.29 23.42 -13.26
CA PHE A 385 -7.03 24.57 -12.38
C PHE A 385 -6.28 25.68 -13.12
N PRO A 386 -6.90 26.34 -14.14
CA PRO A 386 -6.23 27.32 -14.99
C PRO A 386 -5.78 28.60 -14.25
N ALA A 387 -6.25 28.82 -13.03
CA ALA A 387 -5.83 29.93 -12.19
C ALA A 387 -4.45 29.70 -11.53
N LEU A 388 -3.93 28.46 -11.54
CA LEU A 388 -2.64 28.17 -10.97
C LEU A 388 -1.52 28.42 -11.99
N THR A 389 -0.41 28.98 -11.51
CA THR A 389 0.82 29.00 -12.30
C THR A 389 1.42 27.59 -12.40
N GLU A 390 2.21 27.32 -13.43
CA GLU A 390 2.87 26.02 -13.58
C GLU A 390 3.74 25.66 -12.36
N LYS A 391 4.39 26.65 -11.75
CA LYS A 391 5.21 26.47 -10.54
C LYS A 391 4.36 26.01 -9.35
N GLU A 392 3.20 26.61 -9.15
CA GLU A 392 2.27 26.21 -8.09
C GLU A 392 1.71 24.83 -8.34
N ALA A 393 1.28 24.52 -9.58
CA ALA A 393 0.80 23.21 -9.95
C ALA A 393 1.86 22.11 -9.70
N ARG A 394 3.12 22.35 -10.09
CA ARG A 394 4.25 21.45 -9.80
C ARG A 394 4.51 21.28 -8.31
N SER A 395 4.38 22.35 -7.52
CA SER A 395 4.54 22.30 -6.05
C SER A 395 3.45 21.45 -5.41
N ILE A 396 2.19 21.66 -5.82
CA ILE A 396 1.04 20.89 -5.33
C ILE A 396 1.18 19.41 -5.72
N LEU A 397 1.42 19.11 -7.00
CA LEU A 397 1.62 17.76 -7.50
C LEU A 397 2.80 17.06 -6.79
N GLY A 398 3.88 17.79 -6.52
CA GLY A 398 5.02 17.30 -5.76
C GLY A 398 4.64 16.89 -4.33
N ALA A 399 3.74 17.63 -3.67
CA ALA A 399 3.21 17.30 -2.36
C ALA A 399 2.42 15.97 -2.37
N TYR A 400 1.81 15.63 -3.50
CA TYR A 400 1.13 14.34 -3.73
C TYR A 400 2.02 13.31 -4.44
N LEU A 401 3.35 13.43 -4.32
CA LEU A 401 4.34 12.49 -4.87
C LEU A 401 4.36 12.40 -6.40
N PHE A 402 3.95 13.46 -7.11
CA PHE A 402 4.17 13.62 -8.55
C PHE A 402 5.29 14.64 -8.80
N GLY A 403 6.50 14.35 -8.25
CA GLY A 403 7.66 15.22 -8.40
C GLY A 403 8.48 14.92 -9.66
N GLY A 404 9.20 15.92 -10.16
CA GLY A 404 10.17 15.76 -11.26
C GLY A 404 9.60 15.12 -12.51
N ARG A 405 10.08 13.92 -12.85
CA ARG A 405 9.66 13.17 -14.06
C ARG A 405 8.25 12.60 -13.96
N ASP A 406 7.74 12.36 -12.75
CA ASP A 406 6.42 11.76 -12.58
C ASP A 406 5.30 12.71 -13.01
N ALA A 407 5.49 14.03 -12.86
CA ALA A 407 4.57 15.04 -13.38
C ALA A 407 4.47 15.07 -14.92
N GLN A 408 5.43 14.49 -15.61
CA GLN A 408 5.49 14.41 -17.09
C GLN A 408 5.00 13.06 -17.64
N LYS A 409 4.66 12.09 -16.78
CA LYS A 409 4.03 10.84 -17.20
C LYS A 409 2.64 11.12 -17.78
N LYS A 410 2.23 10.36 -18.78
CA LYS A 410 0.86 10.40 -19.28
C LYS A 410 -0.08 9.79 -18.24
N VAL A 411 -1.25 10.39 -18.04
CA VAL A 411 -2.26 9.88 -17.11
C VAL A 411 -2.68 8.45 -17.49
N SER A 412 -2.76 8.12 -18.78
CA SER A 412 -3.06 6.77 -19.27
C SER A 412 -2.07 5.71 -18.79
N THR A 413 -0.80 6.07 -18.56
CA THR A 413 0.27 5.15 -18.14
C THR A 413 0.39 4.97 -16.63
N LEU A 414 -0.36 5.74 -15.85
CA LEU A 414 -0.33 5.66 -14.40
C LEU A 414 -0.96 4.35 -13.91
N SER A 415 -0.41 3.80 -12.84
CA SER A 415 -1.03 2.70 -12.08
C SER A 415 -2.34 3.14 -11.43
N GLY A 416 -3.20 2.18 -11.04
CA GLY A 416 -4.46 2.49 -10.35
C GLY A 416 -4.27 3.35 -9.10
N GLY A 417 -3.27 3.05 -8.27
CA GLY A 417 -2.95 3.83 -7.07
C GLY A 417 -2.42 5.23 -7.39
N GLU A 418 -1.63 5.41 -8.46
CA GLU A 418 -1.20 6.74 -8.91
C GLU A 418 -2.38 7.57 -9.43
N LYS A 419 -3.28 6.97 -10.21
CA LYS A 419 -4.51 7.64 -10.69
C LYS A 419 -5.40 8.07 -9.53
N ALA A 420 -5.64 7.18 -8.56
CA ALA A 420 -6.42 7.50 -7.36
C ALA A 420 -5.81 8.69 -6.58
N ARG A 421 -4.48 8.71 -6.44
CA ARG A 421 -3.75 9.81 -5.79
C ARG A 421 -3.88 11.13 -6.55
N LEU A 422 -3.87 11.11 -7.89
CA LEU A 422 -4.08 12.30 -8.71
C LEU A 422 -5.49 12.86 -8.49
N VAL A 423 -6.52 12.02 -8.56
CA VAL A 423 -7.92 12.41 -8.29
C VAL A 423 -8.08 13.01 -6.91
N LEU A 424 -7.45 12.42 -5.89
CA LEU A 424 -7.53 12.95 -4.53
C LEU A 424 -6.81 14.30 -4.40
N ALA A 425 -5.70 14.52 -5.14
CA ALA A 425 -5.04 15.83 -5.20
C ALA A 425 -5.95 16.87 -5.85
N GLU A 426 -6.63 16.54 -6.94
CA GLU A 426 -7.61 17.40 -7.62
C GLU A 426 -8.80 17.71 -6.73
N LEU A 427 -9.32 16.68 -6.05
CA LEU A 427 -10.43 16.81 -5.12
C LEU A 427 -10.10 17.76 -3.95
N LEU A 428 -8.94 17.61 -3.33
CA LEU A 428 -8.49 18.49 -2.25
C LEU A 428 -8.17 19.89 -2.75
N GLN A 429 -7.66 20.05 -3.98
CA GLN A 429 -7.40 21.35 -4.60
C GLN A 429 -8.69 22.09 -4.95
N SER A 430 -9.78 21.39 -5.27
CA SER A 430 -11.10 22.01 -5.50
C SER A 430 -11.75 22.52 -4.21
N ARG A 431 -11.21 22.18 -3.03
CA ARG A 431 -11.58 22.64 -1.70
C ARG A 431 -13.08 22.59 -1.40
N PRO A 432 -13.78 21.45 -1.62
CA PRO A 432 -15.16 21.32 -1.19
C PRO A 432 -15.25 21.43 0.33
N ASN A 433 -16.45 21.60 0.90
CA ASN A 433 -16.60 21.65 2.36
C ASN A 433 -17.10 20.32 2.96
N PHE A 434 -17.52 19.38 2.11
CA PHE A 434 -17.89 18.02 2.51
C PHE A 434 -17.24 17.00 1.58
N LEU A 435 -16.29 16.23 2.09
CA LEU A 435 -15.65 15.11 1.41
C LEU A 435 -16.35 13.80 1.75
N ILE A 436 -16.67 13.04 0.74
CA ILE A 436 -17.20 11.68 0.85
C ILE A 436 -16.23 10.74 0.15
N LEU A 437 -15.61 9.82 0.89
CA LEU A 437 -14.51 9.00 0.39
C LEU A 437 -14.83 7.51 0.59
N ASP A 438 -14.81 6.75 -0.48
CA ASP A 438 -14.98 5.29 -0.45
C ASP A 438 -13.66 4.60 -0.73
N GLU A 439 -13.04 4.01 0.30
CA GLU A 439 -11.76 3.32 0.28
C GLU A 439 -10.62 4.12 -0.38
N PRO A 440 -10.32 5.36 0.09
CA PRO A 440 -9.38 6.25 -0.59
C PRO A 440 -7.93 5.77 -0.57
N THR A 441 -7.57 4.82 0.29
CA THR A 441 -6.21 4.29 0.45
C THR A 441 -5.96 2.97 -0.25
N ASN A 442 -6.97 2.39 -0.93
CA ASN A 442 -6.84 1.12 -1.62
C ASN A 442 -5.81 1.17 -2.77
N HIS A 443 -5.05 0.10 -2.92
CA HIS A 443 -3.99 -0.06 -3.94
C HIS A 443 -2.84 0.96 -3.86
N MET A 444 -2.74 1.69 -2.75
CA MET A 444 -1.65 2.65 -2.53
C MET A 444 -0.52 2.04 -1.71
N ASP A 445 0.71 2.39 -2.05
CA ASP A 445 1.85 2.05 -1.20
C ASP A 445 1.83 2.85 0.10
N ILE A 446 2.61 2.39 1.08
CA ILE A 446 2.62 2.96 2.43
C ILE A 446 2.93 4.46 2.42
N ARG A 447 3.86 4.90 1.56
CA ARG A 447 4.25 6.31 1.42
C ARG A 447 3.11 7.18 0.91
N ALA A 448 2.38 6.71 -0.09
CA ALA A 448 1.21 7.40 -0.62
C ALA A 448 0.11 7.52 0.44
N LYS A 449 -0.13 6.44 1.21
CA LYS A 449 -1.08 6.45 2.32
C LYS A 449 -0.71 7.48 3.38
N GLU A 450 0.54 7.52 3.84
CA GLU A 450 1.03 8.50 4.83
C GLU A 450 0.90 9.95 4.33
N THR A 451 1.18 10.18 3.05
CA THR A 451 0.99 11.50 2.43
C THR A 451 -0.48 11.94 2.45
N LEU A 452 -1.40 11.05 2.08
CA LEU A 452 -2.83 11.34 2.11
C LEU A 452 -3.38 11.50 3.52
N GLU A 453 -2.93 10.69 4.48
CA GLU A 453 -3.26 10.86 5.90
C GLU A 453 -2.92 12.28 6.37
N SER A 454 -1.70 12.73 6.06
CA SER A 454 -1.27 14.09 6.39
C SER A 454 -2.14 15.16 5.72
N ALA A 455 -2.50 14.97 4.43
CA ALA A 455 -3.36 15.90 3.71
C ALA A 455 -4.78 15.97 4.29
N PHE A 456 -5.38 14.80 4.63
CA PHE A 456 -6.70 14.77 5.24
C PHE A 456 -6.70 15.28 6.69
N CYS A 457 -5.62 15.09 7.46
CA CYS A 457 -5.45 15.72 8.77
C CYS A 457 -5.39 17.26 8.64
N ALA A 458 -4.70 17.77 7.63
CA ALA A 458 -4.58 19.21 7.34
C ALA A 458 -5.89 19.83 6.83
N TYR A 459 -6.78 19.02 6.24
CA TYR A 459 -8.07 19.50 5.72
C TYR A 459 -9.04 19.83 6.85
N LYS A 460 -9.63 21.05 6.80
CA LYS A 460 -10.52 21.61 7.83
C LYS A 460 -12.01 21.49 7.51
N GLY A 461 -12.36 20.91 6.38
CA GLY A 461 -13.75 20.60 6.05
C GLY A 461 -14.26 19.35 6.74
N THR A 462 -15.48 18.96 6.42
CA THR A 462 -16.12 17.74 6.92
C THR A 462 -15.74 16.57 6.05
N ILE A 463 -15.46 15.42 6.66
CA ILE A 463 -15.14 14.16 5.95
C ILE A 463 -16.07 13.06 6.44
N LEU A 464 -16.67 12.33 5.51
CA LEU A 464 -17.32 11.04 5.76
C LEU A 464 -16.62 10.01 4.88
N PHE A 465 -16.08 8.96 5.47
CA PHE A 465 -15.29 8.00 4.71
C PHE A 465 -15.48 6.56 5.16
N VAL A 466 -15.27 5.66 4.22
CA VAL A 466 -15.12 4.22 4.45
C VAL A 466 -13.67 3.87 4.22
N SER A 467 -13.06 3.13 5.13
CA SER A 467 -11.73 2.55 4.96
C SER A 467 -11.57 1.29 5.79
N HIS A 468 -10.77 0.36 5.29
CA HIS A 468 -10.28 -0.81 6.02
C HIS A 468 -8.87 -0.58 6.59
N ASP A 469 -8.23 0.55 6.28
CA ASP A 469 -6.92 0.91 6.81
C ASP A 469 -7.03 1.48 8.22
N ARG A 470 -6.64 0.69 9.22
CA ARG A 470 -6.73 1.04 10.65
C ARG A 470 -5.86 2.24 11.03
N TYR A 471 -4.69 2.41 10.38
CA TYR A 471 -3.84 3.58 10.60
C TYR A 471 -4.50 4.84 10.06
N PHE A 472 -5.05 4.78 8.85
CA PHE A 472 -5.80 5.88 8.26
C PHE A 472 -6.97 6.30 9.15
N ILE A 473 -7.78 5.34 9.62
CA ILE A 473 -8.91 5.61 10.50
C ILE A 473 -8.43 6.32 11.78
N ARG A 474 -7.41 5.78 12.46
CA ARG A 474 -6.89 6.35 13.71
C ARG A 474 -6.29 7.75 13.56
N GLN A 475 -5.72 8.08 12.40
CA GLN A 475 -5.10 9.36 12.15
C GLN A 475 -6.11 10.43 11.72
N VAL A 476 -7.13 10.05 10.96
CA VAL A 476 -8.04 11.00 10.30
C VAL A 476 -9.36 11.15 11.03
N ALA A 477 -9.92 10.07 11.60
CA ALA A 477 -11.24 10.10 12.21
C ALA A 477 -11.26 10.78 13.58
N ASP A 478 -12.29 11.58 13.82
CA ASP A 478 -12.65 12.11 15.13
C ASP A 478 -13.68 11.19 15.83
N ALA A 479 -14.46 10.43 15.03
CA ALA A 479 -15.50 9.50 15.48
C ALA A 479 -15.72 8.37 14.45
#